data_55091f12ca7668ccb73ace9d3e959275
#
_entry.id   55091f12ca7668ccb73ace9d3e959275
#
_cell.length_a   1.000
_cell.length_b   1.000
_cell.length_c   1.000
_cell.angle_alpha   90.00
_cell.angle_beta   90.00
_cell.angle_gamma   90.00
#
_symmetry.space_group_name_H-M   'P 1'
#
loop_
_entity.id
_entity.type
_entity.pdbx_description
1 polymer ?
#
loop_
_entity_poly.entity_id
_entity_poly.type
_entity_poly.pdbx_seq_one_letter_code
_entity_poly.pdbx_strand_id
1 'polypeptide(L)'
;MNMKTIYIFGTGESINNITDEQWDFLRTQETIGFSWFFKKNFETNYYYSHEGDEQPWGAAKTICENKWNTEFFLGNTCQEPIKVHNEYKDKIKCRISNTSDWVQTFKGMVWYADSPEPPLSFDEVWAKTHQDKLFGFRGQLMAAINLATVLGADKVVLLGIDLNNGQHFYDIGNHNPSTFEKKLIQASDYEPLKHTHSSNITFNNVRPVTDGLKWVSNFVNIVSGNPDSLLVKQGIVKYEEVKTHKININ
;
A
#
# COMPACT_ATOMS: atom_id res chain seq x y z
N MET A 1 25.64 -10.54 -5.11
CA MET A 1 24.40 -10.18 -5.83
C MET A 1 23.97 -8.81 -5.32
N ASN A 2 23.52 -7.91 -6.20
CA ASN A 2 22.95 -6.64 -5.75
C ASN A 2 21.57 -6.91 -5.15
N MET A 3 21.30 -6.38 -3.98
CA MET A 3 20.00 -6.48 -3.30
C MET A 3 18.94 -5.72 -4.11
N LYS A 4 17.88 -6.42 -4.52
CA LYS A 4 16.75 -5.83 -5.25
C LYS A 4 15.88 -5.05 -4.27
N THR A 5 15.75 -3.74 -4.50
CA THR A 5 14.91 -2.86 -3.68
C THR A 5 13.68 -2.43 -4.50
N ILE A 6 12.49 -2.54 -3.91
CA ILE A 6 11.25 -2.01 -4.48
C ILE A 6 10.69 -0.93 -3.56
N TYR A 7 10.36 0.23 -4.15
CA TYR A 7 9.76 1.38 -3.47
C TYR A 7 8.23 1.32 -3.62
N ILE A 8 7.52 1.38 -2.50
CA ILE A 8 6.04 1.35 -2.48
C ILE A 8 5.52 2.73 -2.09
N PHE A 9 4.68 3.30 -2.94
CA PHE A 9 4.06 4.60 -2.73
C PHE A 9 2.62 4.47 -2.24
N GLY A 10 2.37 4.96 -1.04
CA GLY A 10 1.04 5.20 -0.52
C GLY A 10 0.58 6.65 -0.75
N THR A 11 -0.41 7.07 0.01
CA THR A 11 -1.08 8.37 -0.18
C THR A 11 -0.91 9.34 0.97
N GLY A 12 -0.06 9.03 1.95
CA GLY A 12 0.18 9.90 3.09
C GLY A 12 0.82 11.24 2.72
N GLU A 13 0.64 12.23 3.56
CA GLU A 13 1.07 13.61 3.33
C GLU A 13 2.59 13.74 3.09
N SER A 14 3.40 12.84 3.69
CA SER A 14 4.86 12.83 3.55
C SER A 14 5.36 12.69 2.11
N ILE A 15 4.52 12.28 1.17
CA ILE A 15 4.82 12.30 -0.28
C ILE A 15 5.21 13.72 -0.75
N ASN A 16 4.67 14.77 -0.12
CA ASN A 16 4.97 16.16 -0.48
C ASN A 16 6.36 16.62 0.00
N ASN A 17 6.99 15.86 0.90
CA ASN A 17 8.33 16.18 1.42
C ASN A 17 9.45 15.55 0.58
N ILE A 18 9.12 14.74 -0.43
CA ILE A 18 10.11 14.14 -1.34
C ILE A 18 10.60 15.24 -2.28
N THR A 19 11.92 15.47 -2.29
CA THR A 19 12.55 16.51 -3.13
C THR A 19 12.59 16.12 -4.61
N ASP A 20 12.81 17.08 -5.50
CA ASP A 20 12.90 16.80 -6.95
C ASP A 20 14.04 15.83 -7.26
N GLU A 21 15.20 15.95 -6.58
CA GLU A 21 16.34 15.06 -6.75
C GLU A 21 16.01 13.63 -6.28
N GLN A 22 15.20 13.49 -5.22
CA GLN A 22 14.71 12.18 -4.78
C GLN A 22 13.71 11.59 -5.77
N TRP A 23 12.81 12.43 -6.35
CA TRP A 23 11.92 11.99 -7.41
C TRP A 23 12.69 11.51 -8.64
N ASP A 24 13.73 12.22 -9.05
CA ASP A 24 14.57 11.82 -10.19
C ASP A 24 15.29 10.49 -9.92
N PHE A 25 15.78 10.28 -8.70
CA PHE A 25 16.31 8.97 -8.29
C PHE A 25 15.22 7.89 -8.35
N LEU A 26 14.03 8.14 -7.80
CA LEU A 26 12.93 7.18 -7.75
C LEU A 26 12.42 6.77 -9.14
N ARG A 27 12.52 7.65 -10.16
CA ARG A 27 12.19 7.32 -11.56
C ARG A 27 13.09 6.21 -12.13
N THR A 28 14.27 6.00 -11.58
CA THR A 28 15.23 4.97 -12.01
C THR A 28 15.11 3.66 -11.21
N GLN A 29 14.22 3.62 -10.21
CA GLN A 29 14.05 2.47 -9.33
C GLN A 29 12.82 1.65 -9.72
N GLU A 30 12.75 0.40 -9.22
CA GLU A 30 11.51 -0.37 -9.30
C GLU A 30 10.50 0.14 -8.26
N THR A 31 9.30 0.40 -8.70
CA THR A 31 8.28 1.12 -7.93
C THR A 31 6.91 0.48 -8.04
N ILE A 32 6.14 0.49 -6.94
CA ILE A 32 4.74 0.09 -6.90
C ILE A 32 3.93 1.29 -6.36
N GLY A 33 2.92 1.73 -7.11
CA GLY A 33 1.89 2.63 -6.63
C GLY A 33 0.65 1.86 -6.18
N PHE A 34 -0.09 2.36 -5.20
CA PHE A 34 -1.39 1.80 -4.86
C PHE A 34 -2.38 2.87 -4.35
N SER A 35 -3.64 2.48 -4.18
CA SER A 35 -4.71 3.38 -3.73
C SER A 35 -4.88 4.60 -4.67
N TRP A 36 -4.93 5.82 -4.15
CA TRP A 36 -5.07 7.06 -4.91
C TRP A 36 -3.72 7.67 -5.34
N PHE A 37 -2.61 6.92 -5.28
CA PHE A 37 -1.29 7.45 -5.63
C PHE A 37 -1.20 7.93 -7.08
N PHE A 38 -2.01 7.41 -8.01
CA PHE A 38 -2.08 7.89 -9.40
C PHE A 38 -2.34 9.41 -9.51
N LYS A 39 -2.96 10.03 -8.49
CA LYS A 39 -3.16 11.50 -8.42
C LYS A 39 -1.85 12.30 -8.34
N LYS A 40 -0.72 11.67 -7.98
CA LYS A 40 0.62 12.29 -8.00
C LYS A 40 1.13 12.50 -9.42
N ASN A 41 0.54 11.83 -10.41
CA ASN A 41 0.99 11.86 -11.81
C ASN A 41 2.45 11.43 -11.96
N PHE A 42 2.84 10.38 -11.22
CA PHE A 42 4.17 9.75 -11.28
C PHE A 42 4.01 8.34 -11.82
N GLU A 43 4.73 8.03 -12.92
CA GLU A 43 4.74 6.70 -13.51
C GLU A 43 5.46 5.71 -12.59
N THR A 44 4.75 4.66 -12.19
CA THR A 44 5.33 3.52 -11.44
C THR A 44 5.48 2.32 -12.36
N ASN A 45 6.43 1.41 -12.07
CA ASN A 45 6.58 0.17 -12.85
C ASN A 45 5.37 -0.73 -12.68
N TYR A 46 4.82 -0.76 -11.45
CA TYR A 46 3.67 -1.57 -11.09
C TYR A 46 2.65 -0.71 -10.37
N TYR A 47 1.39 -1.04 -10.55
CA TYR A 47 0.30 -0.44 -9.80
C TYR A 47 -0.61 -1.54 -9.24
N TYR A 48 -1.08 -1.36 -8.01
CA TYR A 48 -1.97 -2.31 -7.36
C TYR A 48 -3.25 -1.64 -6.86
N SER A 49 -4.40 -2.25 -7.14
CA SER A 49 -5.69 -1.84 -6.56
C SER A 49 -6.62 -3.03 -6.41
N HIS A 50 -7.37 -3.08 -5.30
CA HIS A 50 -8.37 -4.13 -5.07
C HIS A 50 -9.70 -3.60 -4.53
N GLU A 51 -9.86 -2.30 -4.39
CA GLU A 51 -11.07 -1.72 -3.82
C GLU A 51 -12.22 -1.62 -4.84
N GLY A 52 -13.45 -1.61 -4.31
CA GLY A 52 -14.67 -1.60 -5.12
C GLY A 52 -15.20 -0.20 -5.41
N ASP A 53 -14.33 0.81 -5.44
CA ASP A 53 -14.68 2.20 -5.66
C ASP A 53 -14.11 2.75 -6.98
N GLU A 54 -14.02 4.07 -7.09
CA GLU A 54 -13.46 4.76 -8.26
C GLU A 54 -11.94 4.62 -8.43
N GLN A 55 -11.21 4.11 -7.42
CA GLN A 55 -9.75 4.03 -7.45
C GLN A 55 -9.21 3.23 -8.64
N PRO A 56 -9.66 1.97 -8.88
CA PRO A 56 -9.13 1.19 -9.99
C PRO A 56 -9.45 1.82 -11.35
N TRP A 57 -10.61 2.48 -11.50
CA TRP A 57 -10.98 3.21 -12.70
C TRP A 57 -10.08 4.43 -12.93
N GLY A 58 -9.84 5.23 -11.88
CA GLY A 58 -8.97 6.39 -11.92
C GLY A 58 -7.54 6.02 -12.28
N ALA A 59 -7.00 4.96 -11.67
CA ALA A 59 -5.66 4.47 -11.96
C ALA A 59 -5.54 3.97 -13.42
N ALA A 60 -6.47 3.12 -13.88
CA ALA A 60 -6.47 2.60 -15.25
C ALA A 60 -6.57 3.72 -16.29
N LYS A 61 -7.45 4.70 -16.06
CA LYS A 61 -7.61 5.87 -16.91
C LYS A 61 -6.30 6.67 -16.99
N THR A 62 -5.69 6.98 -15.84
CA THR A 62 -4.43 7.75 -15.77
C THR A 62 -3.29 7.03 -16.50
N ILE A 63 -3.12 5.71 -16.27
CA ILE A 63 -2.12 4.89 -16.97
C ILE A 63 -2.33 4.93 -18.49
N CYS A 64 -3.58 4.78 -18.94
CA CYS A 64 -3.94 4.78 -20.35
C CYS A 64 -3.71 6.13 -21.02
N GLU A 65 -4.22 7.22 -20.43
CA GLU A 65 -4.13 8.57 -20.98
C GLU A 65 -2.70 9.09 -21.07
N ASN A 66 -1.88 8.78 -20.06
CA ASN A 66 -0.45 9.18 -20.05
C ASN A 66 0.44 8.18 -20.81
N LYS A 67 -0.10 7.09 -21.34
CA LYS A 67 0.65 6.04 -22.03
C LYS A 67 1.79 5.45 -21.18
N TRP A 68 1.58 5.31 -19.88
CA TRP A 68 2.55 4.74 -18.96
C TRP A 68 2.79 3.26 -19.26
N ASN A 69 4.04 2.81 -19.11
CA ASN A 69 4.40 1.39 -19.25
C ASN A 69 4.19 0.61 -17.93
N THR A 70 3.26 1.06 -17.12
CA THR A 70 2.91 0.49 -15.82
C THR A 70 2.18 -0.85 -16.00
N GLU A 71 2.60 -1.88 -15.27
CA GLU A 71 1.85 -3.12 -15.15
C GLU A 71 0.83 -3.01 -14.00
N PHE A 72 -0.45 -3.12 -14.33
CA PHE A 72 -1.54 -2.91 -13.39
C PHE A 72 -2.11 -4.23 -12.86
N PHE A 73 -1.96 -4.47 -11.56
CA PHE A 73 -2.49 -5.60 -10.84
C PHE A 73 -3.82 -5.23 -10.18
N LEU A 74 -4.87 -5.93 -10.54
CA LEU A 74 -6.22 -5.74 -10.03
C LEU A 74 -6.60 -6.91 -9.12
N GLY A 75 -6.72 -6.66 -7.83
CA GLY A 75 -7.17 -7.67 -6.88
C GLY A 75 -8.64 -8.02 -7.09
N ASN A 76 -8.99 -9.30 -7.10
CA ASN A 76 -10.33 -9.81 -7.39
C ASN A 76 -11.24 -9.90 -6.15
N THR A 77 -11.11 -9.01 -5.20
CA THR A 77 -11.91 -8.99 -3.97
C THR A 77 -13.37 -8.62 -4.19
N CYS A 78 -13.67 -7.91 -5.28
CA CYS A 78 -15.01 -7.50 -5.66
C CYS A 78 -15.15 -7.43 -7.19
N GLN A 79 -16.33 -7.02 -7.69
CA GLN A 79 -16.60 -7.00 -9.13
C GLN A 79 -15.95 -5.84 -9.89
N GLU A 80 -15.67 -4.70 -9.22
CA GLU A 80 -15.16 -3.50 -9.89
C GLU A 80 -13.79 -3.72 -10.54
N PRO A 81 -12.77 -4.30 -9.89
CA PRO A 81 -11.50 -4.63 -10.55
C PRO A 81 -11.67 -5.52 -11.79
N ILE A 82 -12.63 -6.45 -11.78
CA ILE A 82 -12.93 -7.32 -12.94
C ILE A 82 -13.50 -6.50 -14.09
N LYS A 83 -14.39 -5.55 -13.82
CA LYS A 83 -14.94 -4.63 -14.84
C LYS A 83 -13.85 -3.76 -15.43
N VAL A 84 -12.98 -3.18 -14.60
CA VAL A 84 -11.83 -2.38 -15.03
C VAL A 84 -10.90 -3.21 -15.92
N HIS A 85 -10.57 -4.43 -15.50
CA HIS A 85 -9.76 -5.34 -16.33
C HIS A 85 -10.38 -5.55 -17.70
N ASN A 86 -11.67 -5.88 -17.76
CA ASN A 86 -12.37 -6.13 -19.03
C ASN A 86 -12.38 -4.92 -19.96
N GLU A 87 -12.46 -3.69 -19.40
CA GLU A 87 -12.44 -2.44 -20.17
C GLU A 87 -11.02 -2.08 -20.68
N TYR A 88 -9.98 -2.38 -19.90
CA TYR A 88 -8.61 -1.86 -20.14
C TYR A 88 -7.58 -2.90 -20.57
N LYS A 89 -7.87 -4.22 -20.52
CA LYS A 89 -6.91 -5.31 -20.82
C LYS A 89 -6.23 -5.21 -22.19
N ASP A 90 -6.88 -4.59 -23.17
CA ASP A 90 -6.36 -4.41 -24.52
C ASP A 90 -5.70 -3.01 -24.70
N LYS A 91 -5.78 -2.13 -23.71
CA LYS A 91 -5.29 -0.75 -23.74
C LYS A 91 -4.03 -0.55 -22.91
N ILE A 92 -3.90 -1.28 -21.80
CA ILE A 92 -2.76 -1.22 -20.89
C ILE A 92 -2.36 -2.62 -20.43
N LYS A 93 -1.15 -2.76 -19.89
CA LYS A 93 -0.72 -4.01 -19.25
C LYS A 93 -1.49 -4.21 -17.94
N CYS A 94 -2.59 -4.94 -18.01
CA CYS A 94 -3.51 -5.13 -16.88
C CYS A 94 -3.76 -6.61 -16.64
N ARG A 95 -3.66 -7.05 -15.38
CA ARG A 95 -3.96 -8.43 -15.00
C ARG A 95 -4.75 -8.53 -13.71
N ILE A 96 -5.58 -9.54 -13.63
CA ILE A 96 -6.25 -9.91 -12.36
C ILE A 96 -5.23 -10.61 -11.46
N SER A 97 -5.15 -10.14 -10.22
CA SER A 97 -4.40 -10.77 -9.14
C SER A 97 -5.36 -11.38 -8.13
N ASN A 98 -5.12 -12.62 -7.76
CA ASN A 98 -5.83 -13.17 -6.62
C ASN A 98 -5.42 -12.39 -5.36
N THR A 99 -6.41 -11.89 -4.64
CA THR A 99 -6.17 -11.17 -3.39
C THR A 99 -7.16 -11.63 -2.34
N SER A 100 -6.68 -11.79 -1.13
CA SER A 100 -7.58 -12.05 -0.02
C SER A 100 -8.29 -10.75 0.35
N ASP A 101 -9.61 -10.83 0.47
CA ASP A 101 -10.39 -9.79 1.11
C ASP A 101 -10.00 -9.70 2.59
N TRP A 102 -9.83 -8.50 3.12
CA TRP A 102 -9.41 -8.26 4.49
C TRP A 102 -10.46 -8.65 5.54
N VAL A 103 -11.71 -8.87 5.14
CA VAL A 103 -12.84 -9.20 6.04
C VAL A 103 -13.24 -10.66 6.00
N GLN A 104 -13.05 -11.38 4.90
CA GLN A 104 -13.75 -12.65 4.72
C GLN A 104 -12.88 -13.84 4.32
N THR A 105 -11.60 -13.71 4.05
CA THR A 105 -11.03 -14.65 3.12
C THR A 105 -9.76 -15.36 3.44
N PHE A 106 -9.32 -15.33 4.63
CA PHE A 106 -8.59 -16.50 5.05
C PHE A 106 -9.54 -17.34 5.87
N LYS A 107 -9.94 -18.50 5.37
CA LYS A 107 -10.66 -19.53 6.08
C LYS A 107 -10.32 -19.53 7.60
N GLY A 108 -10.77 -18.50 8.30
CA GLY A 108 -10.49 -18.29 9.70
C GLY A 108 -9.34 -17.31 10.05
N MET A 109 -8.83 -16.49 9.11
CA MET A 109 -7.75 -15.53 9.40
C MET A 109 -8.22 -14.09 9.60
N VAL A 110 -9.14 -13.89 10.46
CA VAL A 110 -9.26 -12.61 11.13
C VAL A 110 -8.37 -12.66 12.36
N TRP A 111 -7.32 -11.85 12.41
CA TRP A 111 -6.52 -11.73 13.62
C TRP A 111 -7.22 -10.80 14.59
N TYR A 112 -7.92 -11.40 15.53
CA TYR A 112 -8.69 -10.66 16.55
C TYR A 112 -7.76 -10.04 17.59
N ALA A 113 -8.23 -8.93 18.19
CA ALA A 113 -7.47 -8.19 19.19
C ALA A 113 -7.19 -8.99 20.48
N ASP A 114 -8.03 -9.95 20.80
CA ASP A 114 -7.90 -10.87 21.94
C ASP A 114 -6.99 -12.08 21.65
N SER A 115 -6.60 -12.33 20.38
CA SER A 115 -5.65 -13.36 20.03
C SER A 115 -4.20 -12.80 20.07
N PRO A 116 -3.28 -13.40 20.85
CA PRO A 116 -1.90 -12.93 20.96
C PRO A 116 -1.10 -13.15 19.66
N GLU A 117 -1.43 -14.17 18.89
CA GLU A 117 -0.72 -14.61 17.70
C GLU A 117 -1.65 -14.58 16.48
N PRO A 118 -1.12 -14.37 15.26
CA PRO A 118 -1.89 -14.58 14.05
C PRO A 118 -2.31 -16.04 13.94
N PRO A 119 -3.53 -16.34 13.44
CA PRO A 119 -4.07 -17.69 13.41
C PRO A 119 -3.39 -18.63 12.41
N LEU A 120 -2.57 -18.13 11.50
CA LEU A 120 -1.79 -18.90 10.53
C LEU A 120 -0.34 -18.42 10.48
N SER A 121 0.56 -19.30 10.06
CA SER A 121 1.97 -18.97 9.87
C SER A 121 2.18 -18.07 8.64
N PHE A 122 3.34 -17.41 8.60
CA PHE A 122 3.73 -16.57 7.45
C PHE A 122 3.72 -17.37 6.13
N ASP A 123 4.26 -18.59 6.13
CA ASP A 123 4.34 -19.44 4.94
C ASP A 123 2.98 -19.89 4.40
N GLU A 124 1.95 -19.98 5.27
CA GLU A 124 0.60 -20.35 4.86
C GLU A 124 -0.16 -19.21 4.17
N VAL A 125 0.18 -17.97 4.48
CA VAL A 125 -0.58 -16.79 3.99
C VAL A 125 0.16 -15.98 2.94
N TRP A 126 1.51 -16.00 2.96
CA TRP A 126 2.30 -15.14 2.10
C TRP A 126 2.44 -15.74 0.71
N ALA A 127 1.90 -15.05 -0.29
CA ALA A 127 2.03 -15.46 -1.69
C ALA A 127 3.51 -15.50 -2.10
N LYS A 128 3.90 -16.54 -2.83
CA LYS A 128 5.24 -16.75 -3.37
C LYS A 128 5.30 -16.47 -4.87
N THR A 129 4.15 -16.52 -5.53
CA THR A 129 3.98 -16.18 -6.95
C THR A 129 2.77 -15.27 -7.14
N HIS A 130 2.70 -14.57 -8.26
CA HIS A 130 1.54 -13.72 -8.57
C HIS A 130 0.26 -14.51 -8.90
N GLN A 131 0.33 -15.83 -8.98
CA GLN A 131 -0.82 -16.73 -9.11
C GLN A 131 -1.39 -17.10 -7.74
N ASP A 132 -0.59 -16.97 -6.70
CA ASP A 132 -1.03 -17.19 -5.34
C ASP A 132 -1.90 -16.01 -4.88
N LYS A 133 -2.62 -16.24 -3.79
CA LYS A 133 -3.48 -15.22 -3.21
C LYS A 133 -2.65 -14.23 -2.40
N LEU A 134 -2.55 -12.97 -2.86
CA LEU A 134 -1.83 -11.92 -2.13
C LEU A 134 -2.46 -11.68 -0.75
N PHE A 135 -1.62 -11.51 0.24
CA PHE A 135 -2.03 -11.26 1.61
C PHE A 135 -2.50 -9.82 1.82
N GLY A 136 -3.81 -9.63 1.94
CA GLY A 136 -4.47 -8.32 2.05
C GLY A 136 -4.98 -8.02 3.46
N PHE A 137 -4.12 -8.01 4.48
CA PHE A 137 -4.55 -7.70 5.85
C PHE A 137 -4.77 -6.19 6.05
N ARG A 138 -5.99 -5.79 6.42
CA ARG A 138 -6.37 -4.40 6.74
C ARG A 138 -6.13 -3.40 5.60
N GLY A 139 -6.22 -3.85 4.35
CA GLY A 139 -6.19 -2.97 3.18
C GLY A 139 -5.08 -3.29 2.17
N GLN A 140 -4.89 -2.37 1.22
CA GLN A 140 -4.06 -2.57 0.04
C GLN A 140 -2.55 -2.63 0.35
N LEU A 141 -2.10 -2.01 1.45
CA LEU A 141 -0.68 -1.91 1.79
C LEU A 141 -0.03 -3.30 1.93
N MET A 142 -0.67 -4.22 2.65
CA MET A 142 -0.11 -5.56 2.86
C MET A 142 -0.04 -6.35 1.56
N ALA A 143 -1.04 -6.21 0.70
CA ALA A 143 -1.02 -6.84 -0.62
C ALA A 143 0.06 -6.24 -1.54
N ALA A 144 0.30 -4.93 -1.47
CA ALA A 144 1.39 -4.27 -2.20
C ALA A 144 2.78 -4.73 -1.71
N ILE A 145 2.97 -4.92 -0.39
CA ILE A 145 4.21 -5.48 0.17
C ILE A 145 4.39 -6.93 -0.28
N ASN A 146 3.34 -7.74 -0.22
CA ASN A 146 3.40 -9.12 -0.69
C ASN A 146 3.68 -9.18 -2.21
N LEU A 147 3.06 -8.32 -3.01
CA LEU A 147 3.36 -8.21 -4.44
C LEU A 147 4.84 -7.86 -4.67
N ALA A 148 5.41 -6.93 -3.90
CA ALA A 148 6.82 -6.59 -4.00
C ALA A 148 7.73 -7.82 -3.78
N THR A 149 7.43 -8.66 -2.78
CA THR A 149 8.20 -9.89 -2.55
C THR A 149 8.02 -10.92 -3.66
N VAL A 150 6.81 -11.05 -4.20
CA VAL A 150 6.52 -11.90 -5.38
C VAL A 150 7.30 -11.43 -6.62
N LEU A 151 7.49 -10.12 -6.76
CA LEU A 151 8.33 -9.51 -7.80
C LEU A 151 9.83 -9.63 -7.52
N GLY A 152 10.21 -10.28 -6.42
CA GLY A 152 11.60 -10.59 -6.06
C GLY A 152 12.30 -9.49 -5.27
N ALA A 153 11.59 -8.64 -4.53
CA ALA A 153 12.22 -7.67 -3.64
C ALA A 153 12.95 -8.35 -2.48
N ASP A 154 14.24 -8.01 -2.31
CA ASP A 154 15.01 -8.32 -1.10
C ASP A 154 14.78 -7.27 -0.01
N LYS A 155 14.37 -6.06 -0.41
CA LYS A 155 14.04 -4.94 0.46
C LYS A 155 12.86 -4.15 -0.08
N VAL A 156 11.95 -3.77 0.81
CA VAL A 156 10.80 -2.89 0.53
C VAL A 156 11.00 -1.56 1.24
N VAL A 157 10.89 -0.44 0.51
CA VAL A 157 10.94 0.92 1.05
C VAL A 157 9.54 1.54 0.95
N LEU A 158 8.97 1.92 2.09
CA LEU A 158 7.63 2.52 2.17
C LEU A 158 7.72 4.05 2.11
N LEU A 159 7.00 4.66 1.18
CA LEU A 159 6.90 6.10 0.97
C LEU A 159 5.42 6.53 1.03
N GLY A 160 5.09 7.59 1.75
CA GLY A 160 3.70 8.00 1.94
C GLY A 160 2.85 7.01 2.75
N ILE A 161 3.48 6.26 3.65
CA ILE A 161 2.82 5.36 4.60
C ILE A 161 3.01 5.93 6.00
N ASP A 162 2.26 6.99 6.29
CA ASP A 162 2.44 7.78 7.51
C ASP A 162 1.72 7.14 8.71
N LEU A 163 0.48 6.70 8.53
CA LEU A 163 -0.39 6.04 9.49
C LEU A 163 -0.67 6.84 10.78
N ASN A 164 -0.10 8.02 10.94
CA ASN A 164 -0.22 8.88 12.11
C ASN A 164 -1.29 9.98 11.98
N ASN A 165 -1.83 10.17 10.78
CA ASN A 165 -2.95 11.05 10.50
C ASN A 165 -3.79 10.50 9.34
N GLY A 166 -4.98 11.03 9.13
CA GLY A 166 -5.85 10.68 8.02
C GLY A 166 -5.61 11.52 6.76
N GLN A 167 -4.59 12.39 6.74
CA GLN A 167 -4.38 13.31 5.62
C GLN A 167 -3.64 12.62 4.47
N HIS A 168 -4.14 12.88 3.26
CA HIS A 168 -3.51 12.44 2.04
C HIS A 168 -2.77 13.60 1.37
N PHE A 169 -1.74 13.30 0.59
CA PHE A 169 -0.93 14.31 -0.10
C PHE A 169 -1.74 15.24 -1.02
N TYR A 170 -2.92 14.81 -1.45
CA TYR A 170 -3.82 15.55 -2.34
C TYR A 170 -4.96 16.29 -1.61
N ASP A 171 -5.10 16.12 -0.28
CA ASP A 171 -6.18 16.69 0.53
C ASP A 171 -5.69 17.82 1.46
N ILE A 172 -4.60 18.49 1.11
CA ILE A 172 -3.99 19.54 1.94
C ILE A 172 -5.05 20.58 2.33
N GLY A 173 -5.39 20.62 3.62
CA GLY A 173 -6.34 21.58 4.19
C GLY A 173 -7.82 21.20 4.12
N ASN A 174 -8.21 20.12 3.43
CA ASN A 174 -9.58 19.68 3.28
C ASN A 174 -9.71 18.17 3.45
N HIS A 175 -9.44 17.67 4.65
CA HIS A 175 -9.68 16.25 4.92
C HIS A 175 -11.18 15.96 4.81
N ASN A 176 -11.57 15.29 3.74
CA ASN A 176 -12.91 14.74 3.58
C ASN A 176 -12.84 13.24 3.86
N PRO A 177 -13.22 12.79 5.06
CA PRO A 177 -13.10 11.40 5.44
C PRO A 177 -13.85 10.49 4.45
N SER A 178 -13.28 9.34 4.14
CA SER A 178 -13.92 8.33 3.30
C SER A 178 -15.28 7.91 3.87
N THR A 179 -16.13 7.30 3.05
CA THR A 179 -17.44 6.78 3.52
C THR A 179 -17.28 5.78 4.66
N PHE A 180 -16.18 5.02 4.65
CA PHE A 180 -15.85 4.08 5.72
C PHE A 180 -15.44 4.81 7.01
N GLU A 181 -14.59 5.82 6.92
CA GLU A 181 -14.18 6.67 8.04
C GLU A 181 -15.37 7.43 8.64
N LYS A 182 -16.27 7.95 7.78
CA LYS A 182 -17.54 8.57 8.23
C LYS A 182 -18.39 7.59 9.06
N LYS A 183 -18.49 6.33 8.64
CA LYS A 183 -19.20 5.29 9.39
C LYS A 183 -18.52 4.95 10.71
N LEU A 184 -17.18 4.90 10.73
CA LEU A 184 -16.40 4.69 11.95
C LEU A 184 -16.59 5.84 12.95
N ILE A 185 -16.51 7.09 12.46
CA ILE A 185 -16.73 8.30 13.28
C ILE A 185 -18.14 8.31 13.86
N GLN A 186 -19.16 7.89 13.09
CA GLN A 186 -20.54 7.82 13.55
C GLN A 186 -20.83 6.66 14.52
N ALA A 187 -20.07 5.56 14.41
CA ALA A 187 -20.25 4.37 15.25
C ALA A 187 -19.48 4.43 16.57
N SER A 188 -18.59 5.41 16.74
CA SER A 188 -17.80 5.59 17.95
C SER A 188 -17.76 7.07 18.34
N ASP A 189 -17.97 7.39 19.61
CA ASP A 189 -17.61 8.68 20.24
C ASP A 189 -16.06 8.87 20.25
N TYR A 190 -15.38 8.44 19.19
CA TYR A 190 -13.96 8.15 19.16
C TYR A 190 -13.17 9.33 18.58
N GLU A 191 -12.65 10.19 19.46
CA GLU A 191 -11.72 11.29 19.15
C GLU A 191 -10.37 10.90 18.47
N PRO A 192 -9.84 9.66 18.58
CA PRO A 192 -8.53 9.29 18.07
C PRO A 192 -8.33 9.35 16.56
N LEU A 193 -9.40 9.45 15.75
CA LEU A 193 -9.28 9.55 14.30
C LEU A 193 -8.62 10.84 13.80
N LYS A 194 -8.45 11.84 14.67
CA LYS A 194 -7.69 13.05 14.36
C LYS A 194 -6.18 12.83 14.28
N HIS A 195 -5.69 11.71 14.85
CA HIS A 195 -4.25 11.48 15.05
C HIS A 195 -3.78 10.12 14.54
N THR A 196 -4.62 9.32 13.88
CA THR A 196 -4.23 8.04 13.29
C THR A 196 -5.07 7.69 12.07
N HIS A 197 -4.49 6.94 11.15
CA HIS A 197 -5.21 6.46 9.97
C HIS A 197 -6.23 5.37 10.34
N SER A 198 -7.38 5.32 9.62
CA SER A 198 -8.47 4.39 9.89
C SER A 198 -8.05 2.90 9.90
N SER A 199 -7.07 2.52 9.09
CA SER A 199 -6.54 1.15 9.10
C SER A 199 -5.71 0.81 10.34
N ASN A 200 -5.31 1.83 11.13
CA ASN A 200 -4.50 1.66 12.34
C ASN A 200 -5.31 1.68 13.62
N ILE A 201 -6.61 1.47 13.56
CA ILE A 201 -7.47 1.29 14.73
C ILE A 201 -7.99 -0.15 14.79
N THR A 202 -8.26 -0.64 16.02
CA THR A 202 -9.02 -1.88 16.21
C THR A 202 -10.47 -1.65 15.78
N PHE A 203 -10.97 -2.42 14.84
CA PHE A 203 -12.33 -2.32 14.36
C PHE A 203 -12.97 -3.71 14.25
N ASN A 204 -14.19 -3.85 14.77
CA ASN A 204 -14.88 -5.14 14.90
C ASN A 204 -13.99 -6.22 15.53
N ASN A 205 -13.24 -5.85 16.57
CA ASN A 205 -12.27 -6.71 17.25
C ASN A 205 -11.10 -7.21 16.37
N VAL A 206 -10.89 -6.62 15.18
CA VAL A 206 -9.74 -6.95 14.30
C VAL A 206 -8.57 -6.02 14.62
N ARG A 207 -7.36 -6.59 14.70
CA ARG A 207 -6.13 -5.85 15.00
C ARG A 207 -5.83 -4.77 13.95
N PRO A 208 -5.15 -3.68 14.34
CA PRO A 208 -4.73 -2.63 13.42
C PRO A 208 -3.67 -3.12 12.42
N VAL A 209 -3.51 -2.37 11.31
CA VAL A 209 -2.53 -2.70 10.26
C VAL A 209 -1.08 -2.72 10.79
N THR A 210 -0.78 -1.92 11.81
CA THR A 210 0.55 -1.89 12.45
C THR A 210 0.92 -3.21 13.10
N ASP A 211 -0.03 -3.96 13.66
CA ASP A 211 0.23 -5.29 14.22
C ASP A 211 0.61 -6.28 13.11
N GLY A 212 -0.11 -6.24 11.98
CA GLY A 212 0.24 -7.04 10.82
C GLY A 212 1.60 -6.67 10.24
N LEU A 213 1.93 -5.39 10.15
CA LEU A 213 3.23 -4.92 9.67
C LEU A 213 4.37 -5.33 10.62
N LYS A 214 4.15 -5.24 11.94
CA LYS A 214 5.10 -5.73 12.93
C LYS A 214 5.36 -7.22 12.78
N TRP A 215 4.33 -8.00 12.54
CA TRP A 215 4.47 -9.43 12.28
C TRP A 215 5.23 -9.71 10.98
N VAL A 216 4.83 -9.10 9.85
CA VAL A 216 5.46 -9.29 8.53
C VAL A 216 6.92 -8.82 8.53
N SER A 217 7.27 -7.75 9.26
CA SER A 217 8.65 -7.24 9.34
C SER A 217 9.66 -8.22 9.96
N ASN A 218 9.21 -9.29 10.60
CA ASN A 218 10.10 -10.37 11.04
C ASN A 218 10.58 -11.26 9.88
N PHE A 219 9.92 -11.21 8.72
CA PHE A 219 10.17 -12.09 7.58
C PHE A 219 10.57 -11.32 6.32
N VAL A 220 10.10 -10.08 6.19
CA VAL A 220 10.34 -9.20 5.05
C VAL A 220 11.14 -7.98 5.51
N ASN A 221 12.22 -7.67 4.80
CA ASN A 221 13.03 -6.48 5.09
C ASN A 221 12.28 -5.22 4.62
N ILE A 222 11.61 -4.56 5.55
CA ILE A 222 10.81 -3.36 5.31
C ILE A 222 11.46 -2.18 6.03
N VAL A 223 11.59 -1.07 5.32
CA VAL A 223 12.02 0.22 5.88
C VAL A 223 11.06 1.33 5.47
N SER A 224 11.08 2.44 6.17
CA SER A 224 10.30 3.64 5.83
C SER A 224 11.22 4.76 5.36
N GLY A 225 10.89 5.42 4.26
CA GLY A 225 11.55 6.66 3.82
C GLY A 225 11.04 7.92 4.54
N ASN A 226 10.11 7.80 5.48
CA ASN A 226 9.63 8.90 6.31
C ASN A 226 10.01 8.65 7.78
N PRO A 227 10.89 9.49 8.39
CA PRO A 227 11.27 9.35 9.80
C PRO A 227 10.11 9.60 10.76
N ASP A 228 9.10 10.35 10.29
CA ASP A 228 7.93 10.73 11.09
C ASP A 228 6.77 9.76 10.98
N SER A 229 6.88 8.69 10.18
CA SER A 229 5.83 7.68 10.08
C SER A 229 5.59 7.00 11.43
N LEU A 230 4.35 6.60 11.68
CA LEU A 230 4.01 5.87 12.90
C LEU A 230 4.81 4.56 13.03
N LEU A 231 5.13 3.92 11.91
CA LEU A 231 5.90 2.69 11.87
C LEU A 231 7.32 2.86 12.42
N VAL A 232 7.98 3.99 12.11
CA VAL A 232 9.31 4.32 12.65
C VAL A 232 9.21 4.72 14.11
N LYS A 233 8.25 5.58 14.47
CA LYS A 233 8.03 6.05 15.84
C LYS A 233 7.72 4.91 16.82
N GLN A 234 7.04 3.86 16.34
CA GLN A 234 6.76 2.66 17.14
C GLN A 234 7.85 1.58 17.05
N GLY A 235 8.94 1.83 16.31
CA GLY A 235 10.03 0.86 16.16
C GLY A 235 9.64 -0.41 15.39
N ILE A 236 8.58 -0.36 14.58
CA ILE A 236 8.12 -1.49 13.75
C ILE A 236 9.05 -1.69 12.57
N VAL A 237 9.48 -0.59 11.92
CA VAL A 237 10.46 -0.58 10.84
C VAL A 237 11.52 0.48 11.10
N LYS A 238 12.69 0.36 10.45
CA LYS A 238 13.73 1.37 10.50
C LYS A 238 13.45 2.49 9.49
N TYR A 239 13.92 3.69 9.80
CA TYR A 239 14.03 4.76 8.82
C TYR A 239 15.24 4.51 7.90
N GLU A 240 15.06 4.74 6.61
CA GLU A 240 16.15 4.80 5.64
C GLU A 240 15.89 5.98 4.69
N GLU A 241 16.84 6.91 4.64
CA GLU A 241 16.73 8.07 3.76
C GLU A 241 16.68 7.64 2.28
N VAL A 242 15.76 8.25 1.53
CA VAL A 242 15.72 8.07 0.07
C VAL A 242 16.97 8.72 -0.53
N LYS A 243 17.75 7.93 -1.26
CA LYS A 243 18.98 8.40 -1.91
C LYS A 243 18.68 9.46 -2.96
N THR A 244 19.67 10.29 -3.23
CA THR A 244 19.71 11.19 -4.39
C THR A 244 20.85 10.75 -5.29
N HIS A 245 20.72 11.00 -6.59
CA HIS A 245 21.88 10.90 -7.46
C HIS A 245 22.89 11.98 -7.05
N LYS A 246 24.02 11.61 -6.44
CA LYS A 246 25.15 12.53 -6.37
C LYS A 246 25.63 12.73 -7.80
N ILE A 247 25.23 13.84 -8.42
CA ILE A 247 25.88 14.32 -9.64
C ILE A 247 27.30 14.67 -9.21
N ASN A 248 28.26 13.78 -9.46
CA ASN A 248 29.67 14.15 -9.39
C ASN A 248 29.92 15.13 -10.52
N ILE A 249 29.76 16.41 -10.26
CA ILE A 249 30.23 17.49 -11.14
C ILE A 249 31.76 17.47 -10.96
N ASN A 250 32.44 16.75 -11.85
CA ASN A 250 33.88 16.85 -12.05
C ASN A 250 34.18 18.03 -12.95
#